data_1d0ab114af4afb0c750cc818b588ef9a
#
_entry.id   1d0ab114af4afb0c750cc818b588ef9a
#
_cell.length_a   1.000
_cell.length_b   1.000
_cell.length_c   1.000
_cell.angle_alpha   90.00
_cell.angle_beta   90.00
_cell.angle_gamma   90.00
#
_symmetry.space_group_name_H-M   'P 1'
#
loop_
_entity.id
_entity.type
_entity.pdbx_description
1 polymer ?
#
loop_
_entity_poly.entity_id
_entity_poly.type
_entity_poly.pdbx_seq_one_letter_code
_entity_poly.pdbx_strand_id
1 'polypeptide(L)'
;MDMNLDEVTQLILGECELNEEIAKKLGFETCNLQVDDFINHAKEYFGMAYSLNGPTANIDCWLDAAGAKSILDDFLKLGKIESRFVSVAVNKEPRSIDLLHMTYAQQSIIGSGGYMKEDVDDVQEIMACGKWNLESMITHEFPLEQLDQVLYKASDVNNSLNVIIKMKK
;
A
#
# COMPACT_ATOMS: atom_id res chain seq x y z
N MET A 1 1.89 -21.09 5.87
CA MET A 1 0.72 -20.58 6.63
C MET A 1 -0.18 -19.99 5.57
N ASP A 2 -1.18 -20.75 5.15
CA ASP A 2 -2.09 -20.31 4.09
C ASP A 2 -2.95 -19.18 4.67
N MET A 3 -2.65 -17.96 4.26
CA MET A 3 -3.42 -16.79 4.68
C MET A 3 -4.71 -16.76 3.85
N ASN A 4 -5.84 -16.89 4.53
CA ASN A 4 -7.14 -16.71 3.89
C ASN A 4 -7.33 -15.20 3.61
N LEU A 5 -7.21 -14.80 2.35
CA LEU A 5 -7.35 -13.39 1.96
C LEU A 5 -8.73 -12.81 2.28
N ASP A 6 -9.74 -13.65 2.48
CA ASP A 6 -11.09 -13.20 2.88
C ASP A 6 -11.17 -12.73 4.34
N GLU A 7 -10.16 -13.08 5.16
CA GLU A 7 -10.08 -12.68 6.56
C GLU A 7 -9.17 -11.44 6.78
N VAL A 8 -8.51 -10.95 5.72
CA VAL A 8 -7.63 -9.78 5.82
C VAL A 8 -8.43 -8.50 5.64
N THR A 9 -8.56 -7.76 6.72
CA THR A 9 -9.14 -6.41 6.68
C THR A 9 -8.07 -5.41 6.31
N GLN A 10 -8.30 -4.64 5.24
CA GLN A 10 -7.31 -3.71 4.69
C GLN A 10 -7.87 -2.30 4.56
N LEU A 11 -7.05 -1.33 4.94
CA LEU A 11 -7.26 0.09 4.69
C LEU A 11 -6.14 0.59 3.79
N ILE A 12 -6.48 1.16 2.64
CA ILE A 12 -5.52 1.74 1.70
C ILE A 12 -5.43 3.24 1.96
N LEU A 13 -4.21 3.72 2.21
CA LEU A 13 -3.90 5.12 2.41
C LEU A 13 -3.36 5.72 1.11
N GLY A 14 -3.84 6.91 0.75
CA GLY A 14 -3.39 7.59 -0.44
C GLY A 14 -3.62 9.09 -0.37
N GLU A 15 -3.02 9.80 -1.31
CA GLU A 15 -3.19 11.25 -1.51
C GLU A 15 -3.79 11.56 -2.89
N CYS A 16 -4.17 10.54 -3.66
CA CYS A 16 -4.66 10.67 -5.02
C CYS A 16 -6.08 10.09 -5.13
N GLU A 17 -7.04 10.93 -5.51
CA GLU A 17 -8.45 10.56 -5.68
C GLU A 17 -8.64 9.39 -6.67
N LEU A 18 -7.88 9.36 -7.76
CA LEU A 18 -7.95 8.26 -8.73
C LEU A 18 -7.60 6.92 -8.11
N ASN A 19 -6.55 6.87 -7.28
CA ASN A 19 -6.11 5.63 -6.62
C ASN A 19 -7.15 5.16 -5.62
N GLU A 20 -7.78 6.09 -4.88
CA GLU A 20 -8.88 5.78 -3.97
C GLU A 20 -10.10 5.21 -4.69
N GLU A 21 -10.51 5.83 -5.82
CA GLU A 21 -11.64 5.34 -6.60
C GLU A 21 -11.41 3.91 -7.10
N ILE A 22 -10.19 3.61 -7.56
CA ILE A 22 -9.82 2.27 -8.03
C ILE A 22 -9.82 1.29 -6.85
N ALA A 23 -9.23 1.65 -5.72
CA ALA A 23 -9.19 0.83 -4.52
C ALA A 23 -10.62 0.51 -4.01
N LYS A 24 -11.52 1.51 -3.98
CA LYS A 24 -12.94 1.32 -3.63
C LYS A 24 -13.66 0.37 -4.60
N LYS A 25 -13.39 0.49 -5.90
CA LYS A 25 -13.95 -0.44 -6.91
C LYS A 25 -13.45 -1.88 -6.73
N LEU A 26 -12.26 -2.05 -6.18
CA LEU A 26 -11.69 -3.36 -5.85
C LEU A 26 -12.18 -3.90 -4.49
N GLY A 27 -12.96 -3.12 -3.75
CA GLY A 27 -13.57 -3.53 -2.48
C GLY A 27 -12.75 -3.19 -1.23
N PHE A 28 -11.75 -2.32 -1.34
CA PHE A 28 -10.94 -1.88 -0.20
C PHE A 28 -11.55 -0.65 0.48
N GLU A 29 -11.38 -0.56 1.81
CA GLU A 29 -11.56 0.69 2.52
C GLU A 29 -10.41 1.64 2.20
N THR A 30 -10.69 2.94 2.14
CA THR A 30 -9.69 3.95 1.76
C THR A 30 -9.72 5.16 2.68
N CYS A 31 -8.57 5.79 2.86
CA CYS A 31 -8.44 7.04 3.61
C CYS A 31 -7.54 8.01 2.84
N ASN A 32 -8.04 9.21 2.59
CA ASN A 32 -7.29 10.26 1.91
C ASN A 32 -6.53 11.10 2.92
N LEU A 33 -5.21 10.99 2.90
CA LEU A 33 -4.32 11.67 3.85
C LEU A 33 -4.30 13.20 3.72
N GLN A 34 -4.84 13.75 2.61
CA GLN A 34 -4.93 15.20 2.44
C GLN A 34 -6.12 15.84 3.17
N VAL A 35 -7.16 15.05 3.43
CA VAL A 35 -8.43 15.55 3.99
C VAL A 35 -8.86 14.84 5.26
N ASP A 36 -8.41 13.59 5.46
CA ASP A 36 -8.83 12.75 6.57
C ASP A 36 -7.78 12.70 7.69
N ASP A 37 -8.26 12.60 8.93
CA ASP A 37 -7.42 12.21 10.05
C ASP A 37 -7.25 10.68 10.04
N PHE A 38 -6.13 10.24 9.47
CA PHE A 38 -5.79 8.83 9.30
C PHE A 38 -5.99 8.01 10.57
N ILE A 39 -5.48 8.50 11.71
CA ILE A 39 -5.49 7.69 12.93
C ILE A 39 -6.90 7.53 13.52
N ASN A 40 -7.74 8.55 13.38
CA ASN A 40 -9.13 8.47 13.81
C ASN A 40 -9.93 7.59 12.86
N HIS A 41 -9.76 7.72 11.54
CA HIS A 41 -10.38 6.84 10.56
C HIS A 41 -9.99 5.38 10.80
N ALA A 42 -8.70 5.11 11.01
CA ALA A 42 -8.21 3.76 11.29
C ALA A 42 -8.71 3.19 12.63
N LYS A 43 -8.93 4.03 13.66
CA LYS A 43 -9.54 3.59 14.92
C LYS A 43 -11.01 3.19 14.74
N GLU A 44 -11.74 3.93 13.93
CA GLU A 44 -13.14 3.60 13.61
C GLU A 44 -13.23 2.27 12.84
N TYR A 45 -12.29 2.04 11.92
CA TYR A 45 -12.31 0.87 11.06
C TYR A 45 -11.74 -0.40 11.72
N PHE A 46 -10.57 -0.31 12.36
CA PHE A 46 -9.88 -1.45 12.99
C PHE A 46 -10.13 -1.60 14.50
N GLY A 47 -10.75 -0.60 15.13
CA GLY A 47 -10.86 -0.52 16.57
C GLY A 47 -9.63 0.13 17.22
N MET A 48 -9.68 0.21 18.55
CA MET A 48 -8.66 0.87 19.37
C MET A 48 -7.63 -0.12 19.91
N ALA A 49 -6.38 0.32 19.97
CA ALA A 49 -5.26 -0.34 20.62
C ALA A 49 -4.39 0.69 21.36
N TYR A 50 -3.21 0.29 21.83
CA TYR A 50 -2.25 1.17 22.50
C TYR A 50 -0.88 1.08 21.86
N SER A 51 -0.27 2.24 21.61
CA SER A 51 1.16 2.43 21.37
C SER A 51 1.86 2.85 22.67
N LEU A 52 3.18 3.01 22.64
CA LEU A 52 3.90 3.62 23.77
C LEU A 52 3.51 5.07 24.02
N ASN A 53 2.98 5.74 22.99
CA ASN A 53 2.57 7.15 23.05
C ASN A 53 1.09 7.36 23.39
N GLY A 54 0.34 6.28 23.65
CA GLY A 54 -1.07 6.34 24.05
C GLY A 54 -2.01 5.59 23.08
N PRO A 55 -3.31 5.93 23.08
CA PRO A 55 -4.31 5.25 22.28
C PRO A 55 -4.07 5.42 20.79
N THR A 56 -4.13 4.30 20.06
CA THR A 56 -3.90 4.23 18.61
C THR A 56 -4.89 3.28 17.93
N ALA A 57 -4.78 3.11 16.61
CA ALA A 57 -5.56 2.15 15.87
C ALA A 57 -5.01 0.72 16.03
N ASN A 58 -5.90 -0.28 15.99
CA ASN A 58 -5.55 -1.69 16.12
C ASN A 58 -5.04 -2.29 14.79
N ILE A 59 -3.92 -1.77 14.30
CA ILE A 59 -3.27 -2.20 13.06
C ILE A 59 -2.11 -3.14 13.38
N ASP A 60 -2.19 -4.39 12.92
CA ASP A 60 -1.13 -5.40 13.12
C ASP A 60 0.05 -5.21 12.17
N CYS A 61 -0.22 -4.80 10.93
CA CYS A 61 0.78 -4.71 9.89
C CYS A 61 0.60 -3.44 9.05
N TRP A 62 1.68 -2.68 8.93
CA TRP A 62 1.80 -1.53 8.05
C TRP A 62 2.62 -1.92 6.83
N LEU A 63 2.06 -1.80 5.64
CA LEU A 63 2.72 -2.11 4.38
C LEU A 63 3.08 -0.81 3.65
N ASP A 64 4.36 -0.52 3.52
CA ASP A 64 4.84 0.64 2.78
C ASP A 64 5.19 0.26 1.34
N ALA A 65 4.31 0.63 0.40
CA ALA A 65 4.54 0.50 -1.04
C ALA A 65 4.89 1.84 -1.72
N ALA A 66 4.83 2.96 -0.96
CA ALA A 66 5.07 4.31 -1.49
C ALA A 66 6.49 4.83 -1.20
N GLY A 67 7.10 4.42 -0.09
CA GLY A 67 8.44 4.85 0.30
C GLY A 67 8.54 6.26 0.85
N ALA A 68 7.42 6.88 1.23
CA ALA A 68 7.43 8.20 1.83
C ALA A 68 8.05 8.16 3.24
N LYS A 69 8.83 9.20 3.56
CA LYS A 69 9.50 9.26 4.86
C LYS A 69 8.52 9.24 6.02
N SER A 70 7.42 9.94 5.88
CA SER A 70 6.37 10.06 6.91
C SER A 70 5.80 8.72 7.35
N ILE A 71 5.67 7.75 6.44
CA ILE A 71 5.04 6.45 6.73
C ILE A 71 5.80 5.68 7.81
N LEU A 72 7.13 5.62 7.72
CA LEU A 72 7.94 4.98 8.75
C LEU A 72 7.93 5.78 10.06
N ASP A 73 8.02 7.11 9.98
CA ASP A 73 7.97 7.98 11.16
C ASP A 73 6.61 7.84 11.90
N ASP A 74 5.51 7.74 11.15
CA ASP A 74 4.17 7.51 11.68
C ASP A 74 4.03 6.11 12.28
N PHE A 75 4.57 5.07 11.63
CA PHE A 75 4.58 3.73 12.20
C PHE A 75 5.31 3.70 13.55
N LEU A 76 6.50 4.26 13.63
CA LEU A 76 7.28 4.28 14.88
C LEU A 76 6.55 5.04 15.99
N LYS A 77 5.82 6.09 15.66
CA LYS A 77 5.10 6.92 16.63
C LYS A 77 3.72 6.37 17.00
N LEU A 78 2.97 5.84 16.03
CA LEU A 78 1.56 5.50 16.14
C LEU A 78 1.29 3.99 16.08
N GLY A 79 2.25 3.19 15.63
CA GLY A 79 2.11 1.74 15.56
C GLY A 79 1.83 1.15 16.95
N LYS A 80 0.86 0.26 17.04
CA LYS A 80 0.55 -0.42 18.31
C LYS A 80 1.70 -1.30 18.79
N ILE A 81 1.67 -1.68 20.05
CA ILE A 81 2.62 -2.67 20.61
C ILE A 81 2.50 -3.98 19.80
N GLU A 82 3.64 -4.61 19.50
CA GLU A 82 3.79 -5.84 18.71
C GLU A 82 3.40 -5.70 17.21
N SER A 83 3.18 -4.48 16.71
CA SER A 83 2.92 -4.27 15.28
C SER A 83 4.18 -4.41 14.43
N ARG A 84 3.98 -4.65 13.15
CA ARG A 84 5.06 -4.82 12.18
C ARG A 84 4.94 -3.82 11.03
N PHE A 85 6.09 -3.41 10.52
CA PHE A 85 6.23 -2.58 9.32
C PHE A 85 6.89 -3.42 8.22
N VAL A 86 6.26 -3.50 7.06
CA VAL A 86 6.80 -4.20 5.89
C VAL A 86 7.15 -3.17 4.81
N SER A 87 8.43 -3.02 4.54
CA SER A 87 8.93 -2.13 3.49
C SER A 87 9.04 -2.87 2.17
N VAL A 88 8.16 -2.55 1.23
CA VAL A 88 8.16 -3.05 -0.15
C VAL A 88 8.77 -2.00 -1.09
N ALA A 89 8.52 -0.73 -0.80
CA ALA A 89 9.04 0.38 -1.60
C ALA A 89 10.56 0.45 -1.60
N VAL A 90 11.13 0.74 -2.77
CA VAL A 90 12.58 0.94 -2.91
C VAL A 90 12.97 2.31 -2.38
N ASN A 91 13.59 2.34 -1.20
CA ASN A 91 14.06 3.55 -0.55
C ASN A 91 15.58 3.62 -0.63
N LYS A 92 16.12 4.70 -1.21
CA LYS A 92 17.59 4.90 -1.34
C LYS A 92 18.18 5.67 -0.17
N GLU A 93 17.36 6.40 0.58
CA GLU A 93 17.82 7.26 1.65
C GLU A 93 17.85 6.51 3.00
N PRO A 94 18.97 6.58 3.73
CA PRO A 94 19.05 6.03 5.08
C PRO A 94 18.00 6.66 6.02
N ARG A 95 17.46 5.85 6.94
CA ARG A 95 16.52 6.28 7.96
C ARG A 95 17.09 6.04 9.36
N SER A 96 16.80 6.95 10.28
CA SER A 96 17.13 6.76 11.69
C SER A 96 15.96 6.08 12.41
N ILE A 97 16.29 5.12 13.26
CA ILE A 97 15.32 4.38 14.06
C ILE A 97 15.72 4.46 15.52
N ASP A 98 14.77 4.82 16.39
CA ASP A 98 14.96 4.73 17.83
C ASP A 98 14.81 3.28 18.28
N LEU A 99 15.93 2.60 18.48
CA LEU A 99 15.97 1.20 18.92
C LEU A 99 15.41 1.02 20.32
N LEU A 100 15.51 2.02 21.20
CA LEU A 100 14.93 1.92 22.54
C LEU A 100 13.40 1.89 22.44
N HIS A 101 12.82 2.76 21.63
CA HIS A 101 11.38 2.77 21.36
C HIS A 101 10.93 1.42 20.78
N MET A 102 11.61 0.95 19.71
CA MET A 102 11.28 -0.35 19.11
C MET A 102 11.33 -1.53 20.12
N THR A 103 12.33 -1.50 21.01
CA THR A 103 12.47 -2.56 22.04
C THR A 103 11.27 -2.59 22.97
N TYR A 104 10.85 -1.43 23.49
CA TYR A 104 9.71 -1.37 24.41
C TYR A 104 8.37 -1.56 23.72
N ALA A 105 8.23 -1.11 22.47
CA ALA A 105 7.04 -1.31 21.65
C ALA A 105 6.96 -2.76 21.09
N GLN A 106 8.04 -3.54 21.16
CA GLN A 106 8.15 -4.88 20.56
C GLN A 106 7.80 -4.87 19.05
N GLN A 107 8.07 -3.74 18.38
CA GLN A 107 7.82 -3.57 16.97
C GLN A 107 8.87 -4.27 16.12
N SER A 108 8.51 -4.63 14.89
CA SER A 108 9.44 -5.19 13.91
C SER A 108 9.37 -4.44 12.58
N ILE A 109 10.52 -4.35 11.90
CA ILE A 109 10.64 -3.81 10.54
C ILE A 109 11.18 -4.93 9.66
N ILE A 110 10.48 -5.21 8.56
CA ILE A 110 10.76 -6.31 7.65
C ILE A 110 10.91 -5.74 6.25
N GLY A 111 12.03 -6.03 5.59
CA GLY A 111 12.18 -5.74 4.17
C GLY A 111 11.53 -6.83 3.33
N SER A 112 10.82 -6.42 2.26
CA SER A 112 10.27 -7.33 1.26
C SER A 112 10.76 -6.85 -0.11
N GLY A 113 11.70 -7.57 -0.71
CA GLY A 113 12.30 -7.20 -1.99
C GLY A 113 12.54 -8.41 -2.88
N GLY A 114 12.31 -8.21 -4.19
CA GLY A 114 12.34 -9.29 -5.16
C GLY A 114 11.08 -10.17 -5.12
N TYR A 115 11.08 -11.20 -5.96
CA TYR A 115 10.00 -12.20 -6.00
C TYR A 115 10.58 -13.52 -6.53
N MET A 116 9.95 -14.61 -6.13
CA MET A 116 10.26 -15.96 -6.59
C MET A 116 9.25 -16.39 -7.66
N LYS A 117 9.50 -17.56 -8.26
CA LYS A 117 8.58 -18.11 -9.27
C LYS A 117 7.19 -18.36 -8.69
N GLU A 118 7.15 -18.83 -7.45
CA GLU A 118 5.93 -19.14 -6.72
C GLU A 118 5.06 -17.88 -6.55
N ASP A 119 5.67 -16.73 -6.26
CA ASP A 119 4.93 -15.45 -6.15
C ASP A 119 4.26 -15.05 -7.47
N VAL A 120 4.92 -15.36 -8.60
CA VAL A 120 4.35 -15.12 -9.94
C VAL A 120 3.17 -16.06 -10.21
N ASP A 121 3.30 -17.32 -9.84
CA ASP A 121 2.24 -18.32 -9.99
C ASP A 121 1.01 -17.91 -9.15
N ASP A 122 1.21 -17.45 -7.89
CA ASP A 122 0.14 -16.97 -7.00
C ASP A 122 -0.56 -15.73 -7.58
N VAL A 123 0.19 -14.76 -8.13
CA VAL A 123 -0.39 -13.58 -8.78
C VAL A 123 -1.23 -13.97 -10.00
N GLN A 124 -0.78 -14.94 -10.80
CA GLN A 124 -1.55 -15.44 -11.94
C GLN A 124 -2.84 -16.11 -11.50
N GLU A 125 -2.84 -16.86 -10.40
CA GLU A 125 -4.06 -17.45 -9.82
C GLU A 125 -5.02 -16.37 -9.33
N ILE A 126 -4.52 -15.33 -8.64
CA ILE A 126 -5.30 -14.16 -8.22
C ILE A 126 -5.95 -13.46 -9.43
N MET A 127 -5.19 -13.27 -10.51
CA MET A 127 -5.73 -12.67 -11.75
C MET A 127 -6.79 -13.56 -12.41
N ALA A 128 -6.59 -14.88 -12.40
CA ALA A 128 -7.49 -15.84 -13.04
C ALA A 128 -8.76 -16.12 -12.26
N CYS A 129 -8.78 -15.91 -10.93
CA CYS A 129 -9.93 -16.21 -10.08
C CYS A 129 -11.16 -15.33 -10.36
N GLY A 130 -10.98 -14.18 -11.02
CA GLY A 130 -12.06 -13.26 -11.40
C GLY A 130 -12.73 -12.54 -10.22
N LYS A 131 -12.17 -12.64 -9.00
CA LYS A 131 -12.72 -11.99 -7.80
C LYS A 131 -12.61 -10.47 -7.89
N TRP A 132 -11.51 -9.98 -8.46
CA TRP A 132 -11.22 -8.56 -8.60
C TRP A 132 -11.14 -8.15 -10.07
N ASN A 133 -11.72 -7.02 -10.42
CA ASN A 133 -11.55 -6.44 -11.75
C ASN A 133 -10.20 -5.70 -11.84
N LEU A 134 -9.11 -6.46 -11.96
CA LEU A 134 -7.75 -5.90 -12.03
C LEU A 134 -7.50 -5.08 -13.31
N GLU A 135 -8.30 -5.29 -14.36
CA GLU A 135 -8.23 -4.47 -15.58
C GLU A 135 -8.58 -3.00 -15.29
N SER A 136 -9.37 -2.72 -14.24
CA SER A 136 -9.67 -1.35 -13.80
C SER A 136 -8.43 -0.55 -13.37
N MET A 137 -7.33 -1.22 -13.07
CA MET A 137 -6.04 -0.59 -12.75
C MET A 137 -5.33 -0.05 -14.00
N ILE A 138 -5.73 -0.47 -15.21
CA ILE A 138 -5.23 0.07 -16.47
C ILE A 138 -6.01 1.34 -16.78
N THR A 139 -5.40 2.49 -16.57
CA THR A 139 -6.08 3.78 -16.75
C THR A 139 -5.97 4.33 -18.16
N HIS A 140 -4.89 3.99 -18.86
CA HIS A 140 -4.64 4.48 -20.22
C HIS A 140 -3.98 3.42 -21.10
N GLU A 141 -4.38 3.41 -22.36
CA GLU A 141 -3.85 2.53 -23.39
C GLU A 141 -3.46 3.32 -24.63
N PHE A 142 -2.26 3.08 -25.13
CA PHE A 142 -1.74 3.78 -26.32
C PHE A 142 -1.13 2.76 -27.31
N PRO A 143 -1.16 3.05 -28.62
CA PRO A 143 -0.37 2.31 -29.59
C PRO A 143 1.12 2.69 -29.47
N LEU A 144 2.02 1.82 -29.93
CA LEU A 144 3.47 2.03 -29.85
C LEU A 144 3.92 3.33 -30.55
N GLU A 145 3.23 3.72 -31.60
CA GLU A 145 3.53 4.95 -32.36
C GLU A 145 3.37 6.24 -31.54
N GLN A 146 2.72 6.16 -30.36
CA GLN A 146 2.50 7.30 -29.45
C GLN A 146 3.38 7.24 -28.20
N LEU A 147 4.57 6.65 -28.27
CA LEU A 147 5.45 6.41 -27.13
C LEU A 147 5.71 7.69 -26.30
N ASP A 148 5.89 8.85 -26.96
CA ASP A 148 6.11 10.12 -26.23
C ASP A 148 4.91 10.50 -25.35
N GLN A 149 3.68 10.25 -25.84
CA GLN A 149 2.45 10.50 -25.09
C GLN A 149 2.31 9.52 -23.92
N VAL A 150 2.74 8.25 -24.09
CA VAL A 150 2.78 7.24 -23.04
C VAL A 150 3.66 7.72 -21.89
N LEU A 151 4.89 8.15 -22.20
CA LEU A 151 5.85 8.61 -21.19
C LEU A 151 5.34 9.85 -20.44
N TYR A 152 4.78 10.80 -21.19
CA TYR A 152 4.17 11.97 -20.58
C TYR A 152 2.99 11.61 -19.67
N LYS A 153 2.09 10.73 -20.13
CA LYS A 153 0.93 10.31 -19.33
C LYS A 153 1.31 9.47 -18.12
N ALA A 154 2.30 8.58 -18.24
CA ALA A 154 2.82 7.79 -17.13
C ALA A 154 3.47 8.65 -16.02
N SER A 155 3.93 9.86 -16.34
CA SER A 155 4.47 10.79 -15.34
C SER A 155 3.40 11.60 -14.61
N ASP A 156 2.15 11.59 -15.08
CA ASP A 156 1.00 12.27 -14.48
C ASP A 156 0.36 11.40 -13.39
N VAL A 157 1.05 11.28 -12.27
CA VAL A 157 0.69 10.36 -11.16
C VAL A 157 -0.68 10.64 -10.53
N ASN A 158 -1.23 11.84 -10.71
CA ASN A 158 -2.54 12.19 -10.19
C ASN A 158 -3.70 11.72 -11.09
N ASN A 159 -3.42 11.48 -12.37
CA ASN A 159 -4.44 11.13 -13.36
C ASN A 159 -4.13 9.83 -14.11
N SER A 160 -3.13 9.07 -13.67
CA SER A 160 -2.81 7.75 -14.23
C SER A 160 -2.26 6.81 -13.18
N LEU A 161 -2.69 5.54 -13.21
CA LEU A 161 -2.14 4.47 -12.39
C LEU A 161 -1.26 3.56 -13.23
N ASN A 162 -1.83 2.81 -14.17
CA ASN A 162 -1.07 2.02 -15.13
C ASN A 162 -1.35 2.52 -16.55
N VAL A 163 -0.27 2.84 -17.26
CA VAL A 163 -0.29 3.26 -18.66
C VAL A 163 0.38 2.16 -19.48
N ILE A 164 -0.34 1.57 -20.42
CA ILE A 164 0.16 0.44 -21.21
C ILE A 164 0.24 0.75 -22.70
N ILE A 165 1.11 0.03 -23.40
CA ILE A 165 1.26 0.07 -24.85
C ILE A 165 0.61 -1.17 -25.44
N LYS A 166 -0.38 -0.97 -26.33
CA LYS A 166 -0.97 -2.06 -27.12
C LYS A 166 -0.14 -2.30 -28.37
N MET A 167 0.42 -3.48 -28.47
CA MET A 167 1.08 -3.94 -29.69
C MET A 167 0.03 -4.38 -30.70
N LYS A 168 0.16 -3.97 -31.97
CA LYS A 168 -0.66 -4.53 -33.06
C LYS A 168 -0.32 -6.02 -33.22
N LYS A 169 -1.35 -6.83 -33.32
CA LYS A 169 -1.20 -8.25 -33.70
C LYS A 169 -0.77 -8.36 -35.13
#